data_60bbe58ef4c7740ada74724961185caf
#
_entry.id   60bbe58ef4c7740ada74724961185caf
#
_cell.length_a   1.000
_cell.length_b   1.000
_cell.length_c   1.000
_cell.angle_alpha   90.00
_cell.angle_beta   90.00
_cell.angle_gamma   90.00
#
_symmetry.space_group_name_H-M   'P 1'
#
loop_
_entity.id
_entity.type
_entity.pdbx_description
1 polymer ?
#
loop_
_entity_poly.entity_id
_entity_poly.type
_entity_poly.pdbx_seq_one_letter_code
_entity_poly.pdbx_strand_id
1 'polypeptide(L)'
;MEETKELFRALEFAHYAERFRDSIFVIALPAGAPFSDLLLDFKVLAGYRIRVVLVTSDPDFQIEQVISQANQRGSRFLLSLLTDLLFRPEEELLNLDFQRVATSLEQGRMPVIAYHGAEAVSAAHPIDPTYRLGAQVALRLGAQKLFLVGRLAATLRSALPRSSVQASELEGLPDRLAATGLPQAVPLCTFIAAQLALGIPDVVLLEGRSGHLFREVFTYDGAGILFTATRASRIRRAGMRDVTDMTLLLRPEVESGAILPVLESRIEANIDNYWIYEIDGMPVGLAGLKRYGEYAELAQFATLPRYRGRGRARELAQFLVEQARAQGFRFVFALSIDPRMWEFFQYLGFQPIDREELPADWRGGYDLSRPSRALLKEL
;
A
#
# COMPACT_ATOMS: atom_id res chain seq x y z
N MET A 1 18.18 -0.96 -20.32
CA MET A 1 16.79 -1.29 -19.91
C MET A 1 16.76 -2.09 -18.62
N GLU A 2 17.60 -3.14 -18.44
CA GLU A 2 17.69 -3.90 -17.20
C GLU A 2 18.26 -3.07 -16.04
N GLU A 3 19.38 -2.36 -16.28
CA GLU A 3 20.00 -1.45 -15.29
C GLU A 3 19.02 -0.37 -14.80
N THR A 4 18.19 0.16 -15.68
CA THR A 4 17.17 1.16 -15.32
C THR A 4 16.11 0.54 -14.38
N LYS A 5 15.72 -0.72 -14.61
CA LYS A 5 14.77 -1.42 -13.73
C LYS A 5 15.36 -1.70 -12.34
N GLU A 6 16.63 -2.06 -12.29
CA GLU A 6 17.33 -2.27 -11.01
C GLU A 6 17.45 -0.98 -10.21
N LEU A 7 17.80 0.12 -10.87
CA LEU A 7 17.85 1.43 -10.24
C LEU A 7 16.48 1.83 -9.65
N PHE A 8 15.40 1.66 -10.42
CA PHE A 8 14.07 1.96 -9.92
C PHE A 8 13.66 1.09 -8.73
N ARG A 9 13.99 -0.22 -8.73
CA ARG A 9 13.75 -1.08 -7.58
C ARG A 9 14.51 -0.63 -6.34
N ALA A 10 15.76 -0.19 -6.52
CA ALA A 10 16.57 0.34 -5.42
C ALA A 10 15.98 1.65 -4.85
N LEU A 11 15.53 2.56 -5.71
CA LEU A 11 14.87 3.81 -5.30
C LEU A 11 13.56 3.54 -4.56
N GLU A 12 12.73 2.65 -5.10
CA GLU A 12 11.47 2.23 -4.47
C GLU A 12 11.72 1.65 -3.07
N PHE A 13 12.68 0.75 -2.97
CA PHE A 13 13.08 0.17 -1.70
C PHE A 13 13.55 1.25 -0.70
N ALA A 14 14.47 2.13 -1.12
CA ALA A 14 15.00 3.19 -0.26
C ALA A 14 13.89 4.14 0.22
N HIS A 15 12.96 4.50 -0.66
CA HIS A 15 11.82 5.35 -0.35
C HIS A 15 10.94 4.74 0.75
N TYR A 16 10.53 3.47 0.59
CA TYR A 16 9.69 2.81 1.59
C TYR A 16 10.45 2.50 2.90
N ALA A 17 11.74 2.22 2.83
CA ALA A 17 12.58 2.03 4.01
C ALA A 17 12.65 3.30 4.86
N GLU A 18 12.82 4.47 4.22
CA GLU A 18 12.80 5.76 4.93
C GLU A 18 11.41 6.09 5.46
N ARG A 19 10.36 5.85 4.68
CA ARG A 19 8.97 6.10 5.06
C ARG A 19 8.55 5.34 6.30
N PHE A 20 8.95 4.08 6.41
CA PHE A 20 8.57 3.21 7.54
C PHE A 20 9.61 3.17 8.65
N ARG A 21 10.66 3.96 8.54
CA ARG A 21 11.67 4.09 9.61
C ARG A 21 10.99 4.41 10.94
N ASP A 22 11.39 3.69 11.99
CA ASP A 22 10.87 3.82 13.36
C ASP A 22 9.36 3.52 13.53
N SER A 23 8.67 3.07 12.46
CA SER A 23 7.29 2.59 12.57
C SER A 23 7.21 1.27 13.33
N ILE A 24 6.09 1.04 14.02
CA ILE A 24 5.81 -0.23 14.71
C ILE A 24 4.89 -1.07 13.82
N PHE A 25 5.32 -2.30 13.54
CA PHE A 25 4.52 -3.32 12.88
C PHE A 25 4.24 -4.47 13.83
N VAL A 26 3.00 -4.93 13.88
CA VAL A 26 2.64 -6.14 14.61
C VAL A 26 2.32 -7.24 13.61
N ILE A 27 2.90 -8.42 13.81
CA ILE A 27 2.75 -9.56 12.92
C ILE A 27 2.17 -10.72 13.72
N ALA A 28 0.94 -11.10 13.39
CA ALA A 28 0.23 -12.21 14.02
C ALA A 28 0.43 -13.49 13.19
N LEU A 29 1.07 -14.47 13.79
CA LEU A 29 1.48 -15.76 13.23
C LEU A 29 0.75 -16.90 13.96
N PRO A 30 -0.38 -17.40 13.48
CA PRO A 30 -1.08 -18.55 14.07
C PRO A 30 -0.22 -19.81 14.07
N ALA A 31 -0.62 -20.80 14.86
CA ALA A 31 0.02 -22.11 14.88
C ALA A 31 0.14 -22.69 13.47
N GLY A 32 1.32 -23.27 13.16
CA GLY A 32 1.63 -23.81 11.84
C GLY A 32 1.92 -22.73 10.76
N ALA A 33 1.98 -21.46 11.12
CA ALA A 33 2.49 -20.43 10.22
C ALA A 33 4.01 -20.61 10.01
N PRO A 34 4.55 -20.29 8.81
CA PRO A 34 5.93 -20.57 8.47
C PRO A 34 6.90 -19.55 9.08
N PHE A 35 7.10 -19.59 10.40
CA PHE A 35 7.99 -18.67 11.12
C PHE A 35 9.42 -18.67 10.52
N SER A 36 9.95 -19.84 10.22
CA SER A 36 11.31 -19.99 9.67
C SER A 36 11.48 -19.31 8.31
N ASP A 37 10.43 -19.31 7.49
CA ASP A 37 10.45 -18.70 6.15
C ASP A 37 10.51 -17.18 6.21
N LEU A 38 10.02 -16.60 7.29
CA LEU A 38 9.96 -15.14 7.50
C LEU A 38 11.20 -14.58 8.21
N LEU A 39 12.13 -15.42 8.68
CA LEU A 39 13.30 -14.96 9.45
C LEU A 39 14.17 -13.97 8.67
N LEU A 40 14.31 -14.14 7.36
CA LEU A 40 15.06 -13.19 6.53
C LEU A 40 14.33 -11.86 6.41
N ASP A 41 13.03 -11.91 6.21
CA ASP A 41 12.18 -10.70 6.14
C ASP A 41 12.27 -9.90 7.44
N PHE A 42 12.19 -10.57 8.60
CA PHE A 42 12.33 -9.91 9.91
C PHE A 42 13.70 -9.24 10.08
N LYS A 43 14.78 -9.88 9.63
CA LYS A 43 16.13 -9.29 9.67
C LYS A 43 16.22 -8.03 8.81
N VAL A 44 15.61 -8.05 7.62
CA VAL A 44 15.59 -6.89 6.72
C VAL A 44 14.82 -5.75 7.37
N LEU A 45 13.60 -6.00 7.87
CA LEU A 45 12.79 -4.98 8.54
C LEU A 45 13.57 -4.32 9.70
N ALA A 46 14.18 -5.14 10.57
CA ALA A 46 14.99 -4.63 11.69
C ALA A 46 16.22 -3.84 11.22
N GLY A 47 16.87 -4.27 10.14
CA GLY A 47 18.02 -3.58 9.54
C GLY A 47 17.69 -2.17 9.07
N TYR A 48 16.45 -1.93 8.67
CA TYR A 48 15.95 -0.59 8.28
C TYR A 48 15.18 0.12 9.40
N ARG A 49 15.41 -0.29 10.65
CA ARG A 49 14.83 0.32 11.86
C ARG A 49 13.29 0.28 11.90
N ILE A 50 12.67 -0.68 11.20
CA ILE A 50 11.25 -0.97 11.38
C ILE A 50 11.12 -1.84 12.61
N ARG A 51 10.36 -1.37 13.60
CA ARG A 51 10.16 -2.02 14.89
C ARG A 51 9.08 -3.09 14.75
N VAL A 52 9.43 -4.34 14.95
CA VAL A 52 8.52 -5.48 14.76
C VAL A 52 8.20 -6.13 16.09
N VAL A 53 6.91 -6.39 16.33
CA VAL A 53 6.41 -7.23 17.41
C VAL A 53 5.75 -8.44 16.79
N LEU A 54 6.16 -9.63 17.19
CA LEU A 54 5.56 -10.89 16.76
C LEU A 54 4.58 -11.39 17.82
N VAL A 55 3.42 -11.85 17.37
CA VAL A 55 2.43 -12.52 18.22
C VAL A 55 2.20 -13.90 17.62
N THR A 56 2.35 -14.97 18.39
CA THR A 56 2.23 -16.35 17.90
C THR A 56 1.59 -17.26 18.92
N SER A 57 0.91 -18.29 18.44
CA SER A 57 0.53 -19.43 19.27
C SER A 57 1.60 -20.50 19.15
N ASP A 58 1.91 -21.16 20.25
CA ASP A 58 2.91 -22.23 20.34
C ASP A 58 2.36 -23.41 21.13
N PRO A 59 1.41 -24.19 20.56
CA PRO A 59 0.80 -25.31 21.24
C PRO A 59 1.80 -26.42 21.62
N ASP A 60 2.89 -26.54 20.84
CA ASP A 60 3.90 -27.60 20.99
C ASP A 60 5.16 -27.14 21.72
N PHE A 61 5.18 -25.96 22.31
CA PHE A 61 6.32 -25.38 23.04
C PHE A 61 7.63 -25.32 22.23
N GLN A 62 7.54 -25.15 20.91
CA GLN A 62 8.71 -25.18 20.00
C GLN A 62 9.34 -23.79 19.78
N ILE A 63 8.61 -22.71 20.07
CA ILE A 63 9.05 -21.35 19.74
C ILE A 63 10.35 -20.96 20.44
N GLU A 64 10.57 -21.41 21.67
CA GLU A 64 11.82 -21.12 22.41
C GLU A 64 13.05 -21.64 21.66
N GLN A 65 12.96 -22.88 21.15
CA GLN A 65 14.06 -23.48 20.40
C GLN A 65 14.34 -22.76 19.09
N VAL A 66 13.26 -22.39 18.35
CA VAL A 66 13.38 -21.63 17.10
C VAL A 66 14.00 -20.26 17.34
N ILE A 67 13.57 -19.54 18.38
CA ILE A 67 14.12 -18.23 18.76
C ILE A 67 15.57 -18.34 19.19
N SER A 68 15.90 -19.34 20.01
CA SER A 68 17.28 -19.57 20.44
C SER A 68 18.22 -19.80 19.26
N GLN A 69 17.84 -20.65 18.31
CA GLN A 69 18.61 -20.89 17.09
C GLN A 69 18.72 -19.65 16.21
N ALA A 70 17.64 -18.87 16.06
CA ALA A 70 17.65 -17.64 15.30
C ALA A 70 18.57 -16.58 15.92
N ASN A 71 18.58 -16.47 17.25
CA ASN A 71 19.45 -15.55 17.98
C ASN A 71 20.93 -15.94 17.87
N GLN A 72 21.25 -17.24 17.92
CA GLN A 72 22.61 -17.75 17.64
C GLN A 72 23.10 -17.37 16.24
N ARG A 73 22.19 -17.21 15.27
CA ARG A 73 22.47 -16.78 13.90
C ARG A 73 22.40 -15.25 13.71
N GLY A 74 22.45 -14.48 14.80
CA GLY A 74 22.50 -13.01 14.80
C GLY A 74 21.16 -12.29 14.73
N SER A 75 20.04 -12.99 14.98
CA SER A 75 18.75 -12.33 15.24
C SER A 75 18.73 -11.74 16.66
N ARG A 76 17.79 -10.80 16.90
CA ARG A 76 17.65 -10.13 18.20
C ARG A 76 16.23 -10.26 18.74
N PHE A 77 15.71 -11.48 18.77
CA PHE A 77 14.41 -11.77 19.35
C PHE A 77 14.45 -11.73 20.88
N LEU A 78 13.41 -11.19 21.48
CA LEU A 78 13.14 -11.32 22.90
C LEU A 78 11.81 -12.02 23.10
N LEU A 79 11.86 -13.24 23.63
CA LEU A 79 10.67 -14.03 23.91
C LEU A 79 10.00 -13.53 25.18
N SER A 80 8.68 -13.31 25.11
CA SER A 80 7.77 -13.12 26.22
C SER A 80 6.70 -14.20 26.14
N LEU A 81 6.78 -15.18 27.06
CA LEU A 81 5.80 -16.24 27.16
C LEU A 81 4.62 -15.74 27.99
N LEU A 82 3.43 -15.89 27.46
CA LEU A 82 2.18 -15.77 28.21
C LEU A 82 1.79 -17.18 28.62
N THR A 83 2.21 -17.59 29.82
CA THR A 83 1.87 -18.87 30.43
C THR A 83 0.66 -18.70 31.32
N ASP A 84 -0.23 -19.71 31.37
CA ASP A 84 -1.37 -19.84 32.27
C ASP A 84 -2.63 -19.04 31.93
N LEU A 85 -2.96 -18.89 30.66
CA LEU A 85 -4.14 -18.15 30.28
C LEU A 85 -5.27 -19.09 29.78
N LEU A 86 -6.30 -19.23 30.57
CA LEU A 86 -7.65 -19.44 30.06
C LEU A 86 -7.99 -18.18 29.25
N PHE A 87 -7.76 -18.24 27.93
CA PHE A 87 -7.73 -17.10 27.03
C PHE A 87 -9.05 -16.33 27.03
N ARG A 88 -9.15 -15.30 27.85
CA ARG A 88 -10.15 -14.26 27.77
C ARG A 88 -9.49 -13.01 27.19
N PRO A 89 -9.63 -12.75 25.88
CA PRO A 89 -8.89 -11.68 25.20
C PRO A 89 -8.96 -10.31 25.87
N GLU A 90 -10.04 -10.05 26.58
CA GLU A 90 -10.32 -8.75 27.22
C GLU A 90 -9.58 -8.56 28.56
N GLU A 91 -9.28 -9.65 29.26
CA GLU A 91 -8.58 -9.60 30.57
C GLU A 91 -7.07 -9.80 30.47
N GLU A 92 -6.58 -10.26 29.36
CA GLU A 92 -5.24 -10.87 29.22
C GLU A 92 -4.14 -9.89 28.83
N LEU A 93 -4.47 -8.81 28.16
CA LEU A 93 -3.55 -7.70 27.94
C LEU A 93 -3.11 -7.05 29.26
N LEU A 94 -3.86 -7.24 30.34
CA LEU A 94 -3.51 -6.74 31.67
C LEU A 94 -2.23 -7.38 32.21
N ASN A 95 -1.88 -8.59 31.74
CA ASN A 95 -0.72 -9.34 32.20
C ASN A 95 0.52 -9.16 31.33
N LEU A 96 0.40 -8.50 30.17
CA LEU A 96 1.55 -8.22 29.32
C LEU A 96 2.26 -6.95 29.81
N ASP A 97 3.53 -7.07 30.14
CA ASP A 97 4.39 -5.93 30.46
C ASP A 97 4.74 -5.12 29.19
N PHE A 98 3.84 -4.22 28.80
CA PHE A 98 4.03 -3.32 27.66
C PHE A 98 5.26 -2.43 27.80
N GLN A 99 5.66 -2.07 29.03
CA GLN A 99 6.87 -1.30 29.25
C GLN A 99 8.10 -2.08 28.83
N ARG A 100 8.14 -3.37 29.14
CA ARG A 100 9.22 -4.27 28.69
C ARG A 100 9.22 -4.43 27.17
N VAL A 101 8.04 -4.53 26.52
CA VAL A 101 7.92 -4.58 25.07
C VAL A 101 8.47 -3.29 24.44
N ALA A 102 8.06 -2.13 24.94
CA ALA A 102 8.52 -0.83 24.44
C ALA A 102 10.04 -0.66 24.58
N THR A 103 10.58 -0.93 25.78
CA THR A 103 12.03 -0.89 26.04
C THR A 103 12.81 -1.82 25.11
N SER A 104 12.26 -3.00 24.83
CA SER A 104 12.90 -3.96 23.91
C SER A 104 12.95 -3.44 22.48
N LEU A 105 11.90 -2.78 22.02
CA LEU A 105 11.86 -2.15 20.70
C LEU A 105 12.86 -1.00 20.60
N GLU A 106 13.01 -0.18 21.65
CA GLU A 106 14.01 0.89 21.72
C GLU A 106 15.44 0.36 21.67
N GLN A 107 15.68 -0.82 22.24
CA GLN A 107 16.98 -1.53 22.19
C GLN A 107 17.23 -2.23 20.85
N GLY A 108 16.35 -2.10 19.85
CA GLY A 108 16.47 -2.75 18.57
C GLY A 108 16.27 -4.27 18.64
N ARG A 109 15.56 -4.76 19.65
CA ARG A 109 15.13 -6.16 19.75
C ARG A 109 13.74 -6.33 19.18
N MET A 110 13.41 -7.55 18.76
CA MET A 110 12.08 -7.93 18.30
C MET A 110 11.35 -8.73 19.38
N PRO A 111 10.40 -8.16 20.10
CA PRO A 111 9.58 -8.89 21.06
C PRO A 111 8.77 -9.97 20.34
N VAL A 112 8.74 -11.17 20.93
CA VAL A 112 7.88 -12.28 20.48
C VAL A 112 6.96 -12.62 21.66
N ILE A 113 5.68 -12.36 21.46
CA ILE A 113 4.62 -12.69 22.42
C ILE A 113 4.08 -14.04 22.01
N ALA A 114 4.45 -15.07 22.74
CA ALA A 114 3.96 -16.43 22.50
C ALA A 114 3.00 -16.84 23.60
N TYR A 115 1.93 -17.54 23.24
CA TYR A 115 0.96 -18.06 24.19
C TYR A 115 0.67 -19.54 23.91
N HIS A 116 0.34 -20.26 25.00
CA HIS A 116 -0.01 -21.68 24.98
C HIS A 116 -1.50 -21.87 25.26
N GLY A 117 -2.08 -23.00 24.84
CA GLY A 117 -3.46 -23.36 25.19
C GLY A 117 -4.54 -22.87 24.22
N ALA A 118 -4.19 -22.49 23.00
CA ALA A 118 -5.13 -21.95 22.01
C ALA A 118 -6.23 -22.92 21.54
N GLU A 119 -6.07 -24.22 21.67
CA GLU A 119 -6.96 -25.22 21.07
C GLU A 119 -8.39 -25.20 21.65
N ALA A 120 -8.52 -25.02 22.95
CA ALA A 120 -9.84 -25.02 23.61
C ALA A 120 -10.69 -23.77 23.25
N VAL A 121 -10.06 -22.69 22.86
CA VAL A 121 -10.71 -21.40 22.57
C VAL A 121 -10.96 -21.22 21.07
N SER A 122 -10.13 -21.82 20.22
CA SER A 122 -10.27 -21.73 18.77
C SER A 122 -11.58 -22.34 18.26
N ALA A 123 -12.09 -23.39 18.91
CA ALA A 123 -13.34 -24.05 18.51
C ALA A 123 -14.60 -23.21 18.73
N ALA A 124 -14.57 -22.20 19.60
CA ALA A 124 -15.72 -21.40 19.97
C ALA A 124 -15.82 -20.05 19.23
N HIS A 125 -14.72 -19.58 18.62
CA HIS A 125 -14.68 -18.26 17.99
C HIS A 125 -14.20 -18.35 16.51
N PRO A 126 -14.89 -17.67 15.56
CA PRO A 126 -14.57 -17.77 14.14
C PRO A 126 -13.21 -17.12 13.75
N ILE A 127 -12.60 -16.34 14.66
CA ILE A 127 -11.32 -15.66 14.43
C ILE A 127 -10.24 -16.28 15.29
N ASP A 128 -9.12 -16.61 14.65
CA ASP A 128 -7.94 -17.16 15.33
C ASP A 128 -7.54 -16.25 16.52
N PRO A 129 -7.29 -16.83 17.70
CA PRO A 129 -6.88 -16.08 18.88
C PRO A 129 -5.64 -15.23 18.67
N THR A 130 -4.69 -15.71 17.84
CA THR A 130 -3.46 -14.98 17.51
C THR A 130 -3.76 -13.65 16.81
N TYR A 131 -4.75 -13.63 15.90
CA TYR A 131 -5.16 -12.40 15.23
C TYR A 131 -5.79 -11.41 16.21
N ARG A 132 -6.61 -11.92 17.12
CA ARG A 132 -7.26 -11.10 18.15
C ARG A 132 -6.23 -10.47 19.09
N LEU A 133 -5.30 -11.27 19.60
CA LEU A 133 -4.20 -10.78 20.44
C LEU A 133 -3.30 -9.80 19.68
N GLY A 134 -2.93 -10.14 18.45
CA GLY A 134 -2.14 -9.26 17.58
C GLY A 134 -2.80 -7.89 17.37
N ALA A 135 -4.11 -7.86 17.16
CA ALA A 135 -4.85 -6.61 17.01
C ALA A 135 -4.84 -5.77 18.30
N GLN A 136 -5.02 -6.40 19.45
CA GLN A 136 -4.98 -5.70 20.74
C GLN A 136 -3.57 -5.14 21.02
N VAL A 137 -2.52 -5.90 20.73
CA VAL A 137 -1.13 -5.45 20.82
C VAL A 137 -0.88 -4.27 19.86
N ALA A 138 -1.39 -4.36 18.64
CA ALA A 138 -1.26 -3.29 17.64
C ALA A 138 -1.92 -1.98 18.11
N LEU A 139 -3.14 -2.05 18.62
CA LEU A 139 -3.84 -0.89 19.17
C LEU A 139 -3.09 -0.29 20.36
N ARG A 140 -2.62 -1.11 21.28
CA ARG A 140 -1.93 -0.64 22.49
C ARG A 140 -0.60 0.04 22.21
N LEU A 141 0.11 -0.44 21.17
CA LEU A 141 1.41 0.11 20.76
C LEU A 141 1.29 1.24 19.72
N GLY A 142 0.10 1.56 19.24
CA GLY A 142 -0.09 2.52 18.14
C GLY A 142 0.59 2.05 16.87
N ALA A 143 0.47 0.75 16.54
CA ALA A 143 1.14 0.18 15.37
C ALA A 143 0.63 0.78 14.07
N GLN A 144 1.55 1.08 13.15
CA GLN A 144 1.24 1.58 11.81
C GLN A 144 0.58 0.50 10.94
N LYS A 145 1.00 -0.75 11.11
CA LYS A 145 0.45 -1.90 10.38
C LYS A 145 0.29 -3.11 11.28
N LEU A 146 -0.82 -3.82 11.05
CA LEU A 146 -1.06 -5.17 11.59
C LEU A 146 -1.02 -6.17 10.43
N PHE A 147 -0.14 -7.15 10.50
CA PHE A 147 -0.09 -8.25 9.55
C PHE A 147 -0.76 -9.49 10.14
N LEU A 148 -1.70 -10.03 9.40
CA LEU A 148 -2.39 -11.28 9.70
C LEU A 148 -1.86 -12.34 8.71
N VAL A 149 -1.06 -13.28 9.19
CA VAL A 149 -0.45 -14.30 8.33
C VAL A 149 -1.32 -15.55 8.30
N GLY A 150 -1.79 -15.93 7.11
CA GLY A 150 -2.67 -17.09 6.98
C GLY A 150 -3.02 -17.47 5.55
N ARG A 151 -3.49 -18.71 5.38
CA ARG A 151 -3.78 -19.32 4.07
C ARG A 151 -4.93 -18.63 3.31
N LEU A 152 -5.87 -18.00 4.01
CA LEU A 152 -6.97 -17.26 3.40
C LEU A 152 -6.50 -16.10 2.51
N ALA A 153 -5.27 -15.62 2.70
CA ALA A 153 -4.70 -14.54 1.89
C ALA A 153 -4.69 -14.88 0.39
N ALA A 154 -4.23 -16.08 0.01
CA ALA A 154 -4.19 -16.52 -1.39
C ALA A 154 -5.57 -16.58 -2.00
N THR A 155 -6.52 -17.21 -1.29
CA THR A 155 -7.89 -17.39 -1.76
C THR A 155 -8.59 -16.06 -1.95
N LEU A 156 -8.50 -15.15 -0.97
CA LEU A 156 -9.07 -13.81 -1.07
C LEU A 156 -8.38 -12.96 -2.15
N ARG A 157 -7.06 -13.10 -2.32
CA ARG A 157 -6.32 -12.39 -3.37
C ARG A 157 -6.84 -12.72 -4.77
N SER A 158 -7.19 -13.98 -5.02
CA SER A 158 -7.75 -14.43 -6.29
C SER A 158 -9.20 -14.00 -6.51
N ALA A 159 -9.97 -13.84 -5.43
CA ALA A 159 -11.38 -13.46 -5.49
C ALA A 159 -11.62 -11.96 -5.54
N LEU A 160 -10.68 -11.17 -5.01
CA LEU A 160 -10.81 -9.72 -5.00
C LEU A 160 -10.22 -9.10 -6.27
N PRO A 161 -10.90 -8.13 -6.89
CA PRO A 161 -10.43 -7.46 -8.11
C PRO A 161 -9.17 -6.61 -7.88
N ARG A 162 -8.84 -6.36 -6.61
CA ARG A 162 -7.72 -5.49 -6.19
C ARG A 162 -7.03 -6.03 -4.95
N SER A 163 -5.75 -5.66 -4.80
CA SER A 163 -4.94 -6.00 -3.62
C SER A 163 -5.09 -5.02 -2.46
N SER A 164 -6.03 -4.09 -2.53
CA SER A 164 -6.37 -3.22 -1.40
C SER A 164 -7.87 -2.96 -1.32
N VAL A 165 -8.37 -2.88 -0.09
CA VAL A 165 -9.78 -2.65 0.26
C VAL A 165 -9.83 -1.49 1.25
N GLN A 166 -10.67 -0.49 0.98
CA GLN A 166 -10.91 0.61 1.93
C GLN A 166 -11.99 0.22 2.94
N ALA A 167 -11.95 0.82 4.13
CA ALA A 167 -12.95 0.57 5.17
C ALA A 167 -14.39 0.80 4.67
N SER A 168 -14.62 1.81 3.84
CA SER A 168 -15.93 2.08 3.20
C SER A 168 -16.40 1.00 2.23
N GLU A 169 -15.49 0.17 1.71
CA GLU A 169 -15.82 -0.95 0.81
C GLU A 169 -16.12 -2.24 1.58
N LEU A 170 -15.84 -2.27 2.89
CA LEU A 170 -16.02 -3.45 3.74
C LEU A 170 -17.48 -3.73 4.06
N GLU A 171 -18.36 -2.74 4.10
CA GLU A 171 -19.78 -2.94 4.40
C GLU A 171 -20.46 -3.90 3.41
N GLY A 172 -20.19 -3.78 2.11
CA GLY A 172 -20.75 -4.66 1.07
C GLY A 172 -19.87 -5.88 0.74
N LEU A 173 -18.73 -6.05 1.40
CA LEU A 173 -17.80 -7.13 1.12
C LEU A 173 -18.33 -8.51 1.58
N PRO A 174 -18.99 -8.67 2.74
CA PRO A 174 -19.56 -9.94 3.18
C PRO A 174 -20.50 -10.57 2.15
N ASP A 175 -21.44 -9.80 1.61
CA ASP A 175 -22.40 -10.28 0.62
C ASP A 175 -21.73 -10.72 -0.67
N ARG A 176 -20.72 -9.96 -1.13
CA ARG A 176 -19.92 -10.31 -2.31
C ARG A 176 -19.11 -11.59 -2.10
N LEU A 177 -18.51 -11.78 -0.93
CA LEU A 177 -17.76 -12.99 -0.60
C LEU A 177 -18.69 -14.22 -0.49
N ALA A 178 -19.85 -14.07 0.09
CA ALA A 178 -20.85 -15.12 0.13
C ALA A 178 -21.30 -15.53 -1.29
N ALA A 179 -21.58 -14.55 -2.16
CA ALA A 179 -21.96 -14.77 -3.56
C ALA A 179 -20.85 -15.41 -4.41
N THR A 180 -19.59 -15.19 -4.07
CA THR A 180 -18.42 -15.78 -4.77
C THR A 180 -17.97 -17.13 -4.19
N GLY A 181 -18.74 -17.71 -3.25
CA GLY A 181 -18.42 -19.01 -2.65
C GLY A 181 -17.34 -18.98 -1.56
N LEU A 182 -17.12 -17.82 -0.95
CA LEU A 182 -16.13 -17.63 0.13
C LEU A 182 -16.76 -17.17 1.47
N PRO A 183 -17.85 -17.81 1.95
CA PRO A 183 -18.49 -17.40 3.20
C PRO A 183 -17.55 -17.52 4.42
N GLN A 184 -16.57 -18.43 4.38
CA GLN A 184 -15.57 -18.61 5.43
C GLN A 184 -14.64 -17.39 5.63
N ALA A 185 -14.55 -16.48 4.65
CA ALA A 185 -13.75 -15.26 4.77
C ALA A 185 -14.53 -14.10 5.42
N VAL A 186 -15.84 -14.19 5.50
CA VAL A 186 -16.72 -13.14 6.06
C VAL A 186 -16.34 -12.78 7.50
N PRO A 187 -16.19 -13.73 8.45
CA PRO A 187 -15.83 -13.40 9.82
C PRO A 187 -14.50 -12.61 9.91
N LEU A 188 -13.50 -13.02 9.10
CA LEU A 188 -12.20 -12.34 9.07
C LEU A 188 -12.32 -10.91 8.54
N CYS A 189 -13.07 -10.69 7.47
CA CYS A 189 -13.29 -9.34 6.93
C CYS A 189 -14.06 -8.45 7.91
N THR A 190 -15.06 -9.00 8.61
CA THR A 190 -15.78 -8.28 9.67
C THR A 190 -14.85 -7.91 10.84
N PHE A 191 -14.00 -8.85 11.26
CA PHE A 191 -13.00 -8.59 12.28
C PHE A 191 -12.04 -7.47 11.85
N ILE A 192 -11.51 -7.52 10.62
CA ILE A 192 -10.62 -6.49 10.07
C ILE A 192 -11.31 -5.13 10.06
N ALA A 193 -12.58 -5.07 9.62
CA ALA A 193 -13.35 -3.83 9.62
C ALA A 193 -13.44 -3.20 11.03
N ALA A 194 -13.69 -4.04 12.04
CA ALA A 194 -13.73 -3.59 13.42
C ALA A 194 -12.37 -3.05 13.90
N GLN A 195 -11.25 -3.69 13.50
CA GLN A 195 -9.92 -3.22 13.89
C GLN A 195 -9.56 -1.87 13.24
N LEU A 196 -9.93 -1.66 11.98
CA LEU A 196 -9.77 -0.36 11.32
C LEU A 196 -10.60 0.73 12.00
N ALA A 197 -11.83 0.42 12.40
CA ALA A 197 -12.72 1.34 13.13
C ALA A 197 -12.17 1.70 14.51
N LEU A 198 -11.48 0.76 15.18
CA LEU A 198 -10.81 0.98 16.47
C LEU A 198 -9.52 1.80 16.35
N GLY A 199 -9.03 2.07 15.14
CA GLY A 199 -7.91 2.98 14.91
C GLY A 199 -6.62 2.33 14.42
N ILE A 200 -6.60 1.04 14.06
CA ILE A 200 -5.46 0.47 13.33
C ILE A 200 -5.46 1.05 11.91
N PRO A 201 -4.40 1.75 11.47
CA PRO A 201 -4.41 2.42 10.16
C PRO A 201 -4.47 1.44 8.99
N ASP A 202 -3.68 0.37 9.06
CA ASP A 202 -3.54 -0.64 8.01
C ASP A 202 -3.55 -2.05 8.59
N VAL A 203 -4.38 -2.92 8.03
CA VAL A 203 -4.34 -4.37 8.28
C VAL A 203 -3.98 -5.07 6.98
N VAL A 204 -2.96 -5.92 7.00
CA VAL A 204 -2.51 -6.67 5.83
C VAL A 204 -2.73 -8.16 6.06
N LEU A 205 -3.45 -8.80 5.15
CA LEU A 205 -3.58 -10.24 5.11
C LEU A 205 -2.53 -10.82 4.17
N LEU A 206 -1.67 -11.72 4.68
CA LEU A 206 -0.47 -12.22 3.99
C LEU A 206 -0.36 -13.74 4.09
N GLU A 207 0.14 -14.42 3.05
CA GLU A 207 0.38 -15.88 3.09
C GLU A 207 1.57 -16.29 3.97
N GLY A 208 2.53 -15.42 4.20
CA GLY A 208 3.70 -15.71 5.03
C GLY A 208 4.80 -16.51 4.34
N ARG A 209 4.90 -16.48 3.01
CA ARG A 209 6.06 -17.07 2.31
C ARG A 209 7.28 -16.16 2.43
N SER A 210 8.47 -16.72 2.29
CA SER A 210 9.73 -15.98 2.27
C SER A 210 9.70 -14.84 1.25
N GLY A 211 10.13 -13.66 1.64
CA GLY A 211 10.10 -12.43 0.82
C GLY A 211 8.74 -11.74 0.73
N HIS A 212 7.66 -12.32 1.27
CA HIS A 212 6.35 -11.69 1.19
C HIS A 212 6.23 -10.45 2.07
N LEU A 213 6.78 -10.46 3.28
CA LEU A 213 6.83 -9.27 4.13
C LEU A 213 7.71 -8.19 3.50
N PHE A 214 8.88 -8.56 3.00
CA PHE A 214 9.75 -7.65 2.26
C PHE A 214 9.00 -6.96 1.13
N ARG A 215 8.38 -7.74 0.26
CA ARG A 215 7.65 -7.22 -0.89
C ARG A 215 6.45 -6.37 -0.48
N GLU A 216 5.73 -6.76 0.59
CA GLU A 216 4.58 -5.99 1.09
C GLU A 216 4.98 -4.63 1.64
N VAL A 217 6.12 -4.54 2.30
CA VAL A 217 6.58 -3.30 2.94
C VAL A 217 7.32 -2.39 1.98
N PHE A 218 8.14 -2.94 1.10
CA PHE A 218 9.11 -2.16 0.32
C PHE A 218 8.76 -2.01 -1.16
N THR A 219 7.58 -2.47 -1.59
CA THR A 219 7.14 -2.30 -2.98
C THR A 219 5.72 -1.75 -3.08
N TYR A 220 5.47 -0.99 -4.15
CA TYR A 220 4.15 -0.41 -4.42
C TYR A 220 3.07 -1.46 -4.73
N ASP A 221 3.46 -2.62 -5.26
CA ASP A 221 2.54 -3.73 -5.56
C ASP A 221 2.14 -4.50 -4.31
N GLY A 222 3.06 -4.62 -3.36
CA GLY A 222 2.93 -5.48 -2.20
C GLY A 222 2.77 -6.96 -2.54
N ALA A 223 2.60 -7.80 -1.54
CA ALA A 223 2.38 -9.24 -1.67
C ALA A 223 1.03 -9.70 -1.12
N GLY A 224 0.47 -8.97 -0.15
CA GLY A 224 -0.77 -9.28 0.54
C GLY A 224 -1.98 -8.52 0.02
N ILE A 225 -3.04 -8.57 0.81
CA ILE A 225 -4.23 -7.73 0.66
C ILE A 225 -4.17 -6.66 1.75
N LEU A 226 -4.10 -5.41 1.34
CA LEU A 226 -4.11 -4.27 2.24
C LEU A 226 -5.55 -3.85 2.53
N PHE A 227 -5.96 -3.89 3.77
CA PHE A 227 -7.16 -3.25 4.28
C PHE A 227 -6.74 -1.94 4.96
N THR A 228 -7.35 -0.84 4.57
CA THR A 228 -6.94 0.48 5.04
C THR A 228 -8.12 1.28 5.55
N ALA A 229 -7.94 2.01 6.63
CA ALA A 229 -8.94 2.93 7.14
C ALA A 229 -9.28 3.99 6.09
N THR A 230 -10.49 4.56 6.17
CA THR A 230 -10.85 5.70 5.33
C THR A 230 -9.96 6.87 5.69
N ARG A 231 -9.19 7.34 4.71
CA ARG A 231 -8.17 8.38 4.93
C ARG A 231 -8.52 9.64 4.17
N ALA A 232 -8.16 10.77 4.74
CA ALA A 232 -8.30 12.05 4.08
C ALA A 232 -7.46 12.08 2.80
N SER A 233 -8.09 12.43 1.68
CA SER A 233 -7.40 12.66 0.42
C SER A 233 -7.41 14.14 0.08
N ARG A 234 -6.36 14.59 -0.58
CA ARG A 234 -6.30 15.96 -1.13
C ARG A 234 -5.52 15.98 -2.44
N ILE A 235 -5.83 16.97 -3.26
CA ILE A 235 -5.04 17.30 -4.44
C ILE A 235 -4.26 18.56 -4.11
N ARG A 236 -2.96 18.54 -4.33
CA ARG A 236 -2.06 19.67 -4.09
C ARG A 236 -1.03 19.81 -5.20
N ARG A 237 -0.42 20.98 -5.31
CA ARG A 237 0.76 21.15 -6.16
C ARG A 237 1.91 20.29 -5.68
N ALA A 238 2.67 19.77 -6.63
CA ALA A 238 3.92 19.08 -6.35
C ALA A 238 4.98 20.09 -5.86
N GLY A 239 5.96 19.60 -5.13
CA GLY A 239 7.14 20.36 -4.70
C GLY A 239 8.39 19.51 -4.85
N MET A 240 9.57 20.10 -4.66
CA MET A 240 10.86 19.42 -4.85
C MET A 240 11.01 18.13 -4.04
N ARG A 241 10.41 18.09 -2.86
CA ARG A 241 10.39 16.88 -2.00
C ARG A 241 9.62 15.70 -2.60
N ASP A 242 8.77 15.95 -3.59
CA ASP A 242 7.92 14.92 -4.20
C ASP A 242 8.58 14.27 -5.43
N VAL A 243 9.74 14.76 -5.89
CA VAL A 243 10.37 14.32 -7.15
C VAL A 243 10.62 12.82 -7.17
N THR A 244 11.12 12.25 -6.08
CA THR A 244 11.33 10.80 -5.95
C THR A 244 10.01 10.04 -6.02
N ASP A 245 8.98 10.49 -5.29
CA ASP A 245 7.64 9.88 -5.35
C ASP A 245 7.04 9.96 -6.76
N MET A 246 7.20 11.08 -7.43
CA MET A 246 6.72 11.28 -8.81
C MET A 246 7.40 10.33 -9.78
N THR A 247 8.72 10.14 -9.65
CA THR A 247 9.48 9.19 -10.46
C THR A 247 8.97 7.77 -10.26
N LEU A 248 8.72 7.37 -9.00
CA LEU A 248 8.16 6.07 -8.66
C LEU A 248 6.73 5.89 -9.18
N LEU A 249 5.90 6.93 -9.11
CA LEU A 249 4.53 6.91 -9.63
C LEU A 249 4.48 6.75 -11.16
N LEU A 250 5.39 7.41 -11.89
CA LEU A 250 5.47 7.35 -13.35
C LEU A 250 6.02 6.03 -13.87
N ARG A 251 6.81 5.33 -13.06
CA ARG A 251 7.51 4.12 -13.46
C ARG A 251 6.64 3.04 -14.12
N PRO A 252 5.49 2.60 -13.56
CA PRO A 252 4.67 1.58 -14.21
C PRO A 252 4.18 1.98 -15.60
N GLU A 253 3.88 3.26 -15.80
CA GLU A 253 3.44 3.81 -17.08
C GLU A 253 4.59 3.93 -18.08
N VAL A 254 5.81 4.20 -17.60
CA VAL A 254 7.03 4.18 -18.42
C VAL A 254 7.40 2.75 -18.83
N GLU A 255 7.34 1.79 -17.90
CA GLU A 255 7.62 0.38 -18.16
C GLU A 255 6.63 -0.23 -19.18
N SER A 256 5.37 0.19 -19.15
CA SER A 256 4.36 -0.23 -20.13
C SER A 256 4.46 0.50 -21.47
N GLY A 257 5.30 1.53 -21.58
CA GLY A 257 5.43 2.39 -22.76
C GLY A 257 4.30 3.41 -22.92
N ALA A 258 3.35 3.50 -21.97
CA ALA A 258 2.27 4.47 -22.01
C ALA A 258 2.79 5.91 -21.89
N ILE A 259 3.82 6.13 -21.08
CA ILE A 259 4.52 7.40 -20.90
C ILE A 259 5.98 7.25 -21.33
N LEU A 260 6.54 8.25 -21.98
CA LEU A 260 7.97 8.29 -22.27
C LEU A 260 8.78 8.46 -20.98
N PRO A 261 10.00 7.88 -20.91
CA PRO A 261 10.90 8.11 -19.79
C PRO A 261 11.13 9.62 -19.55
N VAL A 262 10.97 10.03 -18.31
CA VAL A 262 11.16 11.42 -17.88
C VAL A 262 12.33 11.46 -16.92
N LEU A 263 13.32 12.29 -17.20
CA LEU A 263 14.45 12.52 -16.31
C LEU A 263 13.98 13.31 -15.08
N GLU A 264 14.52 13.00 -13.91
CA GLU A 264 14.24 13.75 -12.67
C GLU A 264 14.50 15.25 -12.83
N SER A 265 15.60 15.63 -13.46
CA SER A 265 15.92 17.03 -13.75
C SER A 265 14.85 17.74 -14.59
N ARG A 266 14.15 17.03 -15.46
CA ARG A 266 13.00 17.58 -16.19
C ARG A 266 11.77 17.74 -15.32
N ILE A 267 11.53 16.82 -14.38
CA ILE A 267 10.46 16.95 -13.39
C ILE A 267 10.75 18.15 -12.51
N GLU A 268 11.98 18.28 -11.99
CA GLU A 268 12.42 19.39 -11.16
C GLU A 268 12.25 20.75 -11.87
N ALA A 269 12.72 20.86 -13.11
CA ALA A 269 12.61 22.08 -13.90
C ALA A 269 11.17 22.51 -14.21
N ASN A 270 10.21 21.59 -14.09
CA ASN A 270 8.80 21.82 -14.42
C ASN A 270 7.87 21.47 -13.25
N ILE A 271 8.38 21.48 -12.03
CA ILE A 271 7.67 20.98 -10.84
C ILE A 271 6.32 21.67 -10.63
N ASP A 272 6.23 22.96 -10.94
CA ASP A 272 5.01 23.77 -10.81
C ASP A 272 3.86 23.34 -11.75
N ASN A 273 4.17 22.54 -12.76
CA ASN A 273 3.18 22.01 -13.68
C ASN A 273 2.51 20.73 -13.15
N TYR A 274 2.96 20.18 -12.02
CA TYR A 274 2.47 18.91 -11.52
C TYR A 274 1.58 19.05 -10.30
N TRP A 275 0.62 18.12 -10.21
CA TRP A 275 -0.31 17.99 -9.12
C TRP A 275 -0.27 16.56 -8.58
N ILE A 276 -0.28 16.46 -7.27
CA ILE A 276 -0.23 15.19 -6.52
C ILE A 276 -1.61 14.91 -5.93
N TYR A 277 -2.10 13.70 -6.15
CA TYR A 277 -3.18 13.13 -5.38
C TYR A 277 -2.58 12.42 -4.17
N GLU A 278 -2.86 12.92 -2.99
CA GLU A 278 -2.27 12.48 -1.73
C GLU A 278 -3.34 11.84 -0.83
N ILE A 279 -2.97 10.77 -0.15
CA ILE A 279 -3.77 10.12 0.90
C ILE A 279 -2.90 10.06 2.16
N ASP A 280 -3.31 10.73 3.23
CA ASP A 280 -2.55 10.82 4.50
C ASP A 280 -1.07 11.13 4.31
N GLY A 281 -0.76 12.12 3.51
CA GLY A 281 0.61 12.51 3.22
C GLY A 281 1.34 11.60 2.23
N MET A 282 0.69 10.54 1.71
CA MET A 282 1.28 9.66 0.72
C MET A 282 0.85 10.03 -0.70
N PRO A 283 1.76 10.39 -1.58
CA PRO A 283 1.51 10.50 -2.99
C PRO A 283 1.06 9.15 -3.58
N VAL A 284 -0.15 9.09 -4.12
CA VAL A 284 -0.72 7.88 -4.74
C VAL A 284 -1.07 8.07 -6.20
N GLY A 285 -1.08 9.31 -6.65
CA GLY A 285 -1.31 9.67 -8.05
C GLY A 285 -0.72 11.02 -8.38
N LEU A 286 -0.44 11.24 -9.65
CA LEU A 286 0.00 12.52 -10.17
C LEU A 286 -0.55 12.78 -11.57
N ALA A 287 -0.59 14.05 -11.95
CA ALA A 287 -0.79 14.48 -13.32
C ALA A 287 -0.16 15.86 -13.55
N GLY A 288 0.21 16.13 -14.79
CA GLY A 288 0.73 17.42 -15.22
C GLY A 288 -0.34 18.28 -15.93
N LEU A 289 -0.23 19.60 -15.75
CA LEU A 289 -0.99 20.61 -16.49
C LEU A 289 0.04 21.55 -17.13
N LYS A 290 0.30 21.37 -18.43
CA LYS A 290 1.32 22.13 -19.16
C LYS A 290 0.67 23.18 -20.04
N ARG A 291 1.30 24.35 -20.15
CA ARG A 291 0.77 25.52 -20.86
C ARG A 291 1.27 25.58 -22.30
N TYR A 292 0.37 25.84 -23.24
CA TYR A 292 0.64 26.11 -24.66
C TYR A 292 -0.31 27.21 -25.17
N GLY A 293 0.06 28.49 -24.96
CA GLY A 293 -0.79 29.62 -25.27
C GLY A 293 -2.13 29.60 -24.53
N GLU A 294 -3.24 29.54 -25.28
CA GLU A 294 -4.61 29.40 -24.74
C GLU A 294 -5.02 27.93 -24.45
N TYR A 295 -4.10 26.97 -24.70
CA TYR A 295 -4.30 25.54 -24.48
C TYR A 295 -3.55 25.08 -23.24
N ALA A 296 -4.11 24.10 -22.54
CA ALA A 296 -3.43 23.36 -21.49
C ALA A 296 -3.41 21.84 -21.82
N GLU A 297 -2.26 21.21 -21.69
CA GLU A 297 -2.12 19.75 -21.84
C GLU A 297 -2.30 19.08 -20.49
N LEU A 298 -3.24 18.15 -20.36
CA LEU A 298 -3.29 17.16 -19.29
C LEU A 298 -2.37 16.00 -19.64
N ALA A 299 -1.25 15.90 -18.95
CA ALA A 299 -0.20 14.93 -19.28
C ALA A 299 0.19 14.06 -18.08
N GLN A 300 0.85 12.95 -18.38
CA GLN A 300 1.56 12.14 -17.39
C GLN A 300 0.68 11.67 -16.22
N PHE A 301 -0.54 11.23 -16.52
CA PHE A 301 -1.42 10.63 -15.51
C PHE A 301 -0.83 9.32 -15.02
N ALA A 302 -0.58 9.23 -13.73
CA ALA A 302 -0.15 8.01 -13.06
C ALA A 302 -0.90 7.83 -11.74
N THR A 303 -1.21 6.59 -11.41
CA THR A 303 -1.79 6.22 -10.13
C THR A 303 -1.21 4.87 -9.72
N LEU A 304 -0.77 4.75 -8.46
CA LEU A 304 -0.25 3.49 -7.93
C LEU A 304 -1.24 2.34 -8.20
N PRO A 305 -0.79 1.18 -8.68
CA PRO A 305 -1.67 0.06 -9.06
C PRO A 305 -2.68 -0.33 -7.99
N ARG A 306 -2.27 -0.38 -6.71
CA ARG A 306 -3.15 -0.70 -5.57
C ARG A 306 -4.27 0.34 -5.35
N TYR A 307 -4.09 1.54 -5.88
CA TYR A 307 -5.01 2.67 -5.70
C TYR A 307 -5.86 2.97 -6.93
N ARG A 308 -5.68 2.23 -8.04
CA ARG A 308 -6.47 2.38 -9.27
C ARG A 308 -7.92 1.92 -9.08
N GLY A 309 -8.78 2.38 -10.00
CA GLY A 309 -10.18 1.93 -10.11
C GLY A 309 -11.12 2.45 -9.03
N ARG A 310 -10.76 3.53 -8.32
CA ARG A 310 -11.58 4.19 -7.30
C ARG A 310 -11.91 5.64 -7.64
N GLY A 311 -11.91 5.98 -8.90
CA GLY A 311 -12.25 7.33 -9.36
C GLY A 311 -11.17 8.40 -9.18
N ARG A 312 -10.01 8.10 -8.56
CA ARG A 312 -8.98 9.10 -8.25
C ARG A 312 -8.40 9.79 -9.47
N ALA A 313 -8.13 9.05 -10.55
CA ALA A 313 -7.70 9.65 -11.80
C ALA A 313 -8.76 10.61 -12.36
N ARG A 314 -10.06 10.26 -12.21
CA ARG A 314 -11.17 11.13 -12.61
C ARG A 314 -11.21 12.40 -11.77
N GLU A 315 -11.14 12.26 -10.46
CA GLU A 315 -11.12 13.38 -9.52
C GLU A 315 -9.96 14.33 -9.82
N LEU A 316 -8.75 13.77 -10.04
CA LEU A 316 -7.58 14.55 -10.42
C LEU A 316 -7.75 15.24 -11.78
N ALA A 317 -8.29 14.55 -12.80
CA ALA A 317 -8.53 15.14 -14.11
C ALA A 317 -9.57 16.26 -14.05
N GLN A 318 -10.68 16.06 -13.35
CA GLN A 318 -11.72 17.09 -13.15
C GLN A 318 -11.14 18.31 -12.42
N PHE A 319 -10.37 18.07 -11.36
CA PHE A 319 -9.70 19.15 -10.64
C PHE A 319 -8.75 19.94 -11.58
N LEU A 320 -7.96 19.28 -12.42
CA LEU A 320 -7.05 19.95 -13.36
C LEU A 320 -7.80 20.72 -14.45
N VAL A 321 -8.93 20.22 -14.92
CA VAL A 321 -9.81 20.94 -15.83
C VAL A 321 -10.32 22.26 -15.19
N GLU A 322 -10.73 22.22 -13.92
CA GLU A 322 -11.12 23.42 -13.18
C GLU A 322 -9.93 24.36 -12.94
N GLN A 323 -8.75 23.82 -12.66
CA GLN A 323 -7.53 24.63 -12.55
C GLN A 323 -7.17 25.32 -13.89
N ALA A 324 -7.34 24.62 -15.01
CA ALA A 324 -7.12 25.19 -16.33
C ALA A 324 -8.12 26.33 -16.60
N ARG A 325 -9.41 26.15 -16.28
CA ARG A 325 -10.44 27.19 -16.40
C ARG A 325 -10.10 28.40 -15.52
N ALA A 326 -9.73 28.17 -14.26
CA ALA A 326 -9.37 29.24 -13.32
C ALA A 326 -8.12 30.02 -13.76
N GLN A 327 -7.21 29.40 -14.52
CA GLN A 327 -6.02 30.04 -15.10
C GLN A 327 -6.28 30.73 -16.45
N GLY A 328 -7.53 30.71 -16.96
CA GLY A 328 -7.93 31.40 -18.17
C GLY A 328 -7.59 30.68 -19.47
N PHE A 329 -7.33 29.36 -19.41
CA PHE A 329 -7.20 28.56 -20.63
C PHE A 329 -8.56 28.43 -21.30
N ARG A 330 -8.57 28.44 -22.63
CA ARG A 330 -9.77 28.23 -23.42
C ARG A 330 -9.98 26.76 -23.74
N PHE A 331 -8.90 26.01 -23.93
CA PHE A 331 -8.92 24.62 -24.31
C PHE A 331 -8.06 23.77 -23.41
N VAL A 332 -8.52 22.54 -23.16
CA VAL A 332 -7.70 21.50 -22.51
C VAL A 332 -7.63 20.29 -23.42
N PHE A 333 -6.45 19.74 -23.62
CA PHE A 333 -6.25 18.54 -24.43
C PHE A 333 -5.41 17.48 -23.70
N ALA A 334 -5.54 16.25 -24.14
CA ALA A 334 -4.78 15.11 -23.64
C ALA A 334 -4.44 14.17 -24.80
N LEU A 335 -3.33 13.44 -24.65
CA LEU A 335 -2.92 12.41 -25.60
C LEU A 335 -2.65 11.10 -24.89
N SER A 336 -3.01 10.00 -25.55
CA SER A 336 -2.67 8.66 -25.09
C SER A 336 -2.58 7.68 -26.25
N ILE A 337 -1.72 6.67 -26.07
CA ILE A 337 -1.67 5.47 -26.90
C ILE A 337 -2.61 4.37 -26.37
N ASP A 338 -3.09 4.48 -25.13
CA ASP A 338 -3.95 3.48 -24.49
C ASP A 338 -5.42 3.76 -24.77
N PRO A 339 -6.16 2.84 -25.42
CA PRO A 339 -7.59 2.98 -25.69
C PRO A 339 -8.43 3.24 -24.44
N ARG A 340 -8.05 2.68 -23.28
CA ARG A 340 -8.76 2.90 -22.01
C ARG A 340 -8.70 4.37 -21.58
N MET A 341 -7.59 5.05 -21.87
CA MET A 341 -7.46 6.48 -21.61
C MET A 341 -8.27 7.33 -22.59
N TRP A 342 -8.49 6.85 -23.83
CA TRP A 342 -9.39 7.55 -24.75
C TRP A 342 -10.83 7.53 -24.22
N GLU A 343 -11.33 6.36 -23.82
CA GLU A 343 -12.65 6.21 -23.21
C GLU A 343 -12.77 7.05 -21.91
N PHE A 344 -11.72 7.04 -21.11
CA PHE A 344 -11.65 7.85 -19.89
C PHE A 344 -11.81 9.35 -20.16
N PHE A 345 -11.07 9.91 -21.12
CA PHE A 345 -11.18 11.32 -21.47
C PHE A 345 -12.50 11.65 -22.18
N GLN A 346 -13.01 10.75 -23.03
CA GLN A 346 -14.34 10.93 -23.64
C GLN A 346 -15.44 10.97 -22.58
N TYR A 347 -15.36 10.11 -21.56
CA TYR A 347 -16.29 10.14 -20.43
C TYR A 347 -16.24 11.48 -19.67
N LEU A 348 -15.11 12.17 -19.67
CA LEU A 348 -14.93 13.51 -19.09
C LEU A 348 -15.36 14.64 -20.04
N GLY A 349 -15.91 14.32 -21.20
CA GLY A 349 -16.43 15.28 -22.18
C GLY A 349 -15.38 15.80 -23.16
N PHE A 350 -14.23 15.13 -23.29
CA PHE A 350 -13.26 15.43 -24.34
C PHE A 350 -13.71 14.80 -25.67
N GLN A 351 -13.44 15.46 -26.77
CA GLN A 351 -13.76 14.99 -28.12
C GLN A 351 -12.45 14.68 -28.88
N PRO A 352 -12.43 13.64 -29.71
CA PRO A 352 -11.29 13.37 -30.58
C PRO A 352 -11.00 14.57 -31.49
N ILE A 353 -9.71 14.86 -31.69
CA ILE A 353 -9.22 15.93 -32.54
C ILE A 353 -7.99 15.45 -33.31
N ASP A 354 -7.72 16.00 -34.48
CA ASP A 354 -6.47 15.78 -35.19
C ASP A 354 -5.30 16.46 -34.46
N ARG A 355 -4.19 15.75 -34.36
CA ARG A 355 -2.97 16.28 -33.69
C ARG A 355 -2.39 17.50 -34.42
N GLU A 356 -2.69 17.65 -35.70
CA GLU A 356 -2.30 18.80 -36.52
C GLU A 356 -3.01 20.09 -36.11
N GLU A 357 -4.17 20.01 -35.48
CA GLU A 357 -4.93 21.13 -34.94
C GLU A 357 -4.43 21.62 -33.59
N LEU A 358 -3.55 20.86 -32.94
CA LEU A 358 -2.95 21.26 -31.67
C LEU A 358 -1.90 22.38 -31.87
N PRO A 359 -1.58 23.15 -30.80
CA PRO A 359 -0.64 24.27 -30.88
C PRO A 359 0.72 23.92 -31.49
N ALA A 360 1.27 24.80 -32.32
CA ALA A 360 2.55 24.60 -32.99
C ALA A 360 3.70 24.36 -32.01
N ASP A 361 3.70 25.08 -30.89
CA ASP A 361 4.71 24.94 -29.82
C ASP A 361 4.67 23.53 -29.20
N TRP A 362 3.49 22.96 -29.04
CA TRP A 362 3.35 21.58 -28.60
C TRP A 362 3.86 20.60 -29.64
N ARG A 363 3.46 20.77 -30.91
CA ARG A 363 3.86 19.89 -32.02
C ARG A 363 5.38 19.83 -32.22
N GLY A 364 6.07 20.97 -32.04
CA GLY A 364 7.53 21.05 -32.15
C GLY A 364 8.28 20.26 -31.08
N GLY A 365 7.64 19.96 -29.94
CA GLY A 365 8.24 19.20 -28.84
C GLY A 365 7.78 17.76 -28.69
N TYR A 366 6.85 17.29 -29.57
CA TYR A 366 6.24 15.98 -29.48
C TYR A 366 6.71 15.03 -30.58
N ASP A 367 6.95 13.75 -30.22
CA ASP A 367 7.24 12.71 -31.21
C ASP A 367 5.95 12.29 -31.93
N LEU A 368 5.71 12.87 -33.09
CA LEU A 368 4.53 12.61 -33.91
C LEU A 368 4.49 11.20 -34.50
N SER A 369 5.58 10.43 -34.46
CA SER A 369 5.61 9.02 -34.90
C SER A 369 4.87 8.09 -33.94
N ARG A 370 4.63 8.51 -32.69
CA ARG A 370 3.84 7.73 -31.72
C ARG A 370 2.39 7.62 -32.16
N PRO A 371 1.76 6.42 -32.02
CA PRO A 371 0.37 6.20 -32.42
C PRO A 371 -0.63 6.72 -31.38
N SER A 372 -0.40 7.95 -30.87
CA SER A 372 -1.28 8.56 -29.88
C SER A 372 -2.49 9.21 -30.54
N ARG A 373 -3.63 9.15 -29.87
CA ARG A 373 -4.82 9.96 -30.17
C ARG A 373 -4.87 11.19 -29.30
N ALA A 374 -5.23 12.29 -29.91
CA ALA A 374 -5.48 13.55 -29.22
C ALA A 374 -6.99 13.70 -28.94
N LEU A 375 -7.29 14.23 -27.76
CA LEU A 375 -8.64 14.56 -27.33
C LEU A 375 -8.63 15.98 -26.77
N LEU A 376 -9.62 16.78 -27.10
CA LEU A 376 -9.76 18.19 -26.73
C LEU A 376 -11.08 18.44 -26.02
N LYS A 377 -11.06 19.39 -25.09
CA LYS A 377 -12.25 19.93 -24.44
C LYS A 377 -12.16 21.45 -24.40
N GLU A 378 -13.20 22.13 -24.85
CA GLU A 378 -13.41 23.57 -24.65
C GLU A 378 -13.90 23.80 -23.22
N LEU A 379 -13.39 24.86 -22.53
CA LEU A 379 -13.65 25.17 -21.12
C LEU A 379 -14.75 26.21 -20.92
#